data_5da6eaa410731b05edf64024ff0dd571
#
_entry.id   5da6eaa410731b05edf64024ff0dd571
#
_cell.length_a   1.000
_cell.length_b   1.000
_cell.length_c   1.000
_cell.angle_alpha   90.00
_cell.angle_beta   90.00
_cell.angle_gamma   90.00
#
_symmetry.space_group_name_H-M   'P 1'
#
loop_
_entity.id
_entity.type
_entity.pdbx_description
1 polymer ?
#
loop_
_entity_poly.entity_id
_entity_poly.type
_entity_poly.pdbx_seq_one_letter_code
_entity_poly.pdbx_strand_id
1 'polypeptide(L)'
;SRVGASWMTKEERITDIKENNDYLNSLAKQVFDKIGHTNFSLNVLGFSQGGATACRWVFSSPIKFNNLILWAGDIPKDTLTVENKKKWSTINTHLIMGTQDFLIPEEMKAQIVDLIKKYGINYSLTEYDGGHKIYPDVLLKLSKK
;
A
#
# COMPACT_ATOMS: atom_id res chain seq x y z
N SER A 1 5.68 10.85 24.73
CA SER A 1 5.99 9.57 24.27
C SER A 1 5.60 9.39 22.82
N ARG A 2 6.29 8.60 22.20
CA ARG A 2 6.07 8.36 20.88
C ARG A 2 5.16 7.26 20.71
N VAL A 3 4.12 7.55 20.05
CA VAL A 3 3.11 6.58 19.76
C VAL A 3 3.29 6.12 18.35
N GLY A 4 3.78 5.42 17.84
CA GLY A 4 3.98 4.98 16.47
C GLY A 4 4.96 3.85 16.43
N ALA A 5 5.11 3.26 15.30
CA ALA A 5 6.05 2.19 15.11
C ALA A 5 7.48 2.69 15.29
N SER A 6 8.29 1.90 15.95
CA SER A 6 9.70 2.20 16.10
C SER A 6 10.47 1.64 14.91
N TRP A 7 11.29 2.46 14.30
CA TRP A 7 12.11 2.04 13.17
C TRP A 7 13.58 2.18 13.47
N MET A 8 13.94 2.24 14.76
CA MET A 8 15.29 2.56 15.18
C MET A 8 16.25 1.41 15.03
N THR A 9 15.81 0.17 15.25
CA THR A 9 16.65 -1.00 15.05
C THR A 9 16.01 -1.95 14.07
N LYS A 10 16.82 -2.80 13.48
CA LYS A 10 16.32 -3.80 12.54
C LYS A 10 15.39 -4.80 13.24
N GLU A 11 15.75 -5.21 14.45
CA GLU A 11 14.97 -6.17 15.23
C GLU A 11 13.64 -5.58 15.64
N GLU A 12 13.64 -4.34 16.11
CA GLU A 12 12.41 -3.66 16.49
C GLU A 12 11.50 -3.47 15.30
N ARG A 13 12.06 -3.14 14.15
CA ARG A 13 11.27 -2.96 12.92
C ARG A 13 10.60 -4.26 12.50
N ILE A 14 11.33 -5.37 12.54
CA ILE A 14 10.78 -6.68 12.16
C ILE A 14 9.63 -7.06 13.11
N THR A 15 9.81 -6.85 14.40
CA THR A 15 8.78 -7.11 15.40
C THR A 15 7.55 -6.23 15.17
N ASP A 16 7.75 -4.95 14.92
CA ASP A 16 6.66 -4.02 14.64
C ASP A 16 5.90 -4.40 13.38
N ILE A 17 6.59 -4.82 12.33
CA ILE A 17 5.96 -5.25 11.09
C ILE A 17 5.06 -6.47 11.37
N LYS A 18 5.57 -7.45 12.11
CA LYS A 18 4.81 -8.64 12.44
C LYS A 18 3.58 -8.30 13.27
N GLU A 19 3.74 -7.47 14.29
CA GLU A 19 2.63 -7.06 15.14
C GLU A 19 1.57 -6.30 14.35
N ASN A 20 1.98 -5.40 13.46
CA ASN A 20 1.07 -4.68 12.60
C ASN A 20 0.29 -5.62 11.71
N ASN A 21 0.96 -6.59 11.09
CA ASN A 21 0.32 -7.57 10.22
C ASN A 21 -0.68 -8.43 10.99
N ASP A 22 -0.31 -8.89 12.17
CA ASP A 22 -1.20 -9.69 13.03
C ASP A 22 -2.43 -8.90 13.44
N TYR A 23 -2.26 -7.63 13.81
CA TYR A 23 -3.37 -6.75 14.16
C TYR A 23 -4.33 -6.55 12.98
N LEU A 24 -3.79 -6.27 11.81
CA LEU A 24 -4.60 -6.04 10.62
C LEU A 24 -5.34 -7.30 10.19
N ASN A 25 -4.72 -8.46 10.30
CA ASN A 25 -5.39 -9.73 10.02
C ASN A 25 -6.55 -9.97 10.98
N SER A 26 -6.36 -9.70 12.28
CA SER A 26 -7.42 -9.83 13.27
C SER A 26 -8.57 -8.87 12.99
N LEU A 27 -8.25 -7.62 12.67
CA LEU A 27 -9.25 -6.62 12.35
C LEU A 27 -10.05 -7.00 11.12
N ALA A 28 -9.38 -7.46 10.07
CA ALA A 28 -10.02 -7.89 8.84
C ALA A 28 -10.99 -9.04 9.11
N LYS A 29 -10.57 -10.01 9.92
CA LYS A 29 -11.45 -11.13 10.30
C LYS A 29 -12.70 -10.65 11.00
N GLN A 30 -12.58 -9.72 11.94
CA GLN A 30 -13.74 -9.15 12.61
C GLN A 30 -14.71 -8.47 11.65
N VAL A 31 -14.18 -7.73 10.68
CA VAL A 31 -14.99 -7.04 9.66
C VAL A 31 -15.68 -8.07 8.78
N PHE A 32 -14.97 -9.10 8.32
CA PHE A 32 -15.53 -10.14 7.46
C PHE A 32 -16.64 -10.91 8.17
N ASP A 33 -16.46 -11.23 9.45
CA ASP A 33 -17.48 -11.92 10.25
C ASP A 33 -18.75 -11.06 10.36
N LYS A 34 -18.61 -9.74 10.48
CA LYS A 34 -19.75 -8.84 10.53
C LYS A 34 -20.47 -8.72 9.19
N ILE A 35 -19.73 -8.74 8.09
CA ILE A 35 -20.32 -8.69 6.76
C ILE A 35 -21.12 -9.96 6.48
N GLY A 36 -20.61 -11.11 6.95
CA GLY A 36 -21.34 -12.38 6.87
C GLY A 36 -21.36 -13.04 5.50
N HIS A 37 -20.62 -12.52 4.52
CA HIS A 37 -20.48 -13.14 3.20
C HIS A 37 -19.11 -12.79 2.62
N THR A 38 -18.73 -13.49 1.55
CA THR A 38 -17.42 -13.32 0.91
C THR A 38 -17.49 -12.62 -0.45
N ASN A 39 -18.67 -12.20 -0.86
CA ASN A 39 -18.87 -11.57 -2.16
C ASN A 39 -18.65 -10.06 -2.06
N PHE A 40 -17.40 -9.66 -1.91
CA PHE A 40 -17.01 -8.25 -1.87
C PHE A 40 -15.63 -8.09 -2.48
N SER A 41 -15.35 -6.87 -2.92
CA SER A 41 -14.02 -6.48 -3.37
C SER A 41 -13.27 -5.85 -2.21
N LEU A 42 -12.05 -6.28 -1.99
CA LEU A 42 -11.22 -5.77 -0.90
C LEU A 42 -10.13 -4.86 -1.46
N ASN A 43 -10.17 -3.63 -1.01
CA ASN A 43 -9.22 -2.60 -1.43
C ASN A 43 -8.46 -2.10 -0.21
N VAL A 44 -7.15 -1.97 -0.35
CA VAL A 44 -6.29 -1.47 0.72
C VAL A 44 -5.66 -0.18 0.25
N LEU A 45 -5.76 0.85 1.07
CA LEU A 45 -5.13 2.13 0.80
C LEU A 45 -4.09 2.43 1.86
N GLY A 46 -2.87 2.73 1.42
CA GLY A 46 -1.82 3.20 2.29
C GLY A 46 -1.40 4.61 1.90
N PHE A 47 -1.40 5.52 2.85
CA PHE A 47 -0.99 6.89 2.63
C PHE A 47 0.40 7.11 3.22
N SER A 48 1.32 7.67 2.41
CA SER A 48 2.67 8.00 2.85
C SER A 48 3.38 6.77 3.42
N GLN A 49 3.86 6.80 4.65
CA GLN A 49 4.47 5.64 5.29
C GLN A 49 3.50 4.46 5.44
N GLY A 50 2.20 4.74 5.47
CA GLY A 50 1.19 3.69 5.47
C GLY A 50 1.21 2.82 4.22
N GLY A 51 1.80 3.32 3.13
CA GLY A 51 2.00 2.53 1.91
C GLY A 51 2.87 1.31 2.14
N ALA A 52 3.97 1.47 2.87
CA ALA A 52 4.85 0.35 3.20
C ALA A 52 4.12 -0.68 4.08
N THR A 53 3.36 -0.20 5.07
CA THR A 53 2.57 -1.08 5.92
C THR A 53 1.51 -1.84 5.12
N ALA A 54 0.83 -1.16 4.21
CA ALA A 54 -0.16 -1.78 3.33
C ALA A 54 0.47 -2.88 2.47
N CYS A 55 1.61 -2.58 1.83
CA CYS A 55 2.32 -3.56 1.02
C CYS A 55 2.71 -4.81 1.84
N ARG A 56 3.30 -4.61 2.99
CA ARG A 56 3.75 -5.72 3.83
C ARG A 56 2.59 -6.56 4.31
N TRP A 57 1.49 -5.94 4.66
CA TRP A 57 0.29 -6.68 5.05
C TRP A 57 -0.26 -7.50 3.88
N VAL A 58 -0.42 -6.88 2.73
CA VAL A 58 -0.95 -7.55 1.54
C VAL A 58 -0.13 -8.78 1.19
N PHE A 59 1.21 -8.69 1.26
CA PHE A 59 2.07 -9.78 0.81
C PHE A 59 2.40 -10.80 1.89
N SER A 60 2.09 -10.53 3.15
CA SER A 60 2.24 -11.50 4.23
C SER A 60 0.93 -12.18 4.61
N SER A 61 -0.19 -11.62 4.22
CA SER A 61 -1.51 -12.11 4.62
C SER A 61 -2.02 -13.19 3.66
N PRO A 62 -2.77 -14.19 4.16
CA PRO A 62 -3.44 -15.14 3.29
C PRO A 62 -4.71 -14.57 2.64
N ILE A 63 -5.12 -13.38 3.03
CA ILE A 63 -6.32 -12.72 2.52
C ILE A 63 -6.11 -12.33 1.05
N LYS A 64 -7.15 -12.50 0.24
CA LYS A 64 -7.11 -12.07 -1.15
C LYS A 64 -7.50 -10.60 -1.26
N PHE A 65 -6.62 -9.80 -1.81
CA PHE A 65 -6.87 -8.38 -2.04
C PHE A 65 -7.05 -8.12 -3.54
N ASN A 66 -7.95 -7.21 -3.87
CA ASN A 66 -8.24 -6.88 -5.27
C ASN A 66 -7.42 -5.67 -5.73
N ASN A 67 -7.36 -4.63 -4.91
CA ASN A 67 -6.66 -3.41 -5.25
C ASN A 67 -5.77 -2.96 -4.10
N LEU A 68 -4.58 -2.49 -4.45
CA LEU A 68 -3.64 -1.86 -3.53
C LEU A 68 -3.45 -0.42 -4.00
N ILE A 69 -3.82 0.53 -3.17
CA ILE A 69 -3.75 1.94 -3.50
C ILE A 69 -2.65 2.57 -2.66
N LEU A 70 -1.63 3.08 -3.33
CA LEU A 70 -0.48 3.71 -2.69
C LEU A 70 -0.55 5.20 -2.95
N TRP A 71 -1.02 5.93 -1.97
CA TRP A 71 -1.18 7.37 -2.05
C TRP A 71 0.02 8.04 -1.42
N ALA A 72 0.83 8.70 -2.24
CA ALA A 72 2.03 9.39 -1.81
C ALA A 72 2.97 8.46 -1.02
N GLY A 73 3.03 7.20 -1.43
CA GLY A 73 3.81 6.17 -0.75
C GLY A 73 4.76 5.45 -1.69
N ASP A 74 5.67 4.72 -1.09
CA ASP A 74 6.66 3.93 -1.81
C ASP A 74 6.39 2.44 -1.60
N ILE A 75 7.04 1.63 -2.42
CA ILE A 75 6.96 0.17 -2.30
C ILE A 75 8.22 -0.32 -1.59
N PRO A 76 8.07 -0.97 -0.44
CA PRO A 76 9.25 -1.47 0.26
C PRO A 76 9.89 -2.61 -0.52
N LYS A 77 11.21 -2.56 -0.65
CA LYS A 77 11.96 -3.54 -1.44
C LYS A 77 11.83 -4.96 -0.91
N ASP A 78 11.58 -5.11 0.38
CA ASP A 78 11.40 -6.43 0.98
C ASP A 78 10.13 -7.13 0.51
N THR A 79 9.19 -6.43 -0.14
CA THR A 79 8.01 -7.05 -0.75
C THR A 79 8.23 -7.46 -2.20
N LEU A 80 9.34 -7.03 -2.80
CA LEU A 80 9.67 -7.32 -4.20
C LEU A 80 10.54 -8.56 -4.28
N THR A 81 9.98 -9.69 -3.92
CA THR A 81 10.67 -10.98 -3.92
C THR A 81 10.18 -11.86 -5.06
N VAL A 82 10.95 -12.91 -5.35
CA VAL A 82 10.53 -13.89 -6.36
C VAL A 82 9.22 -14.56 -5.95
N GLU A 83 9.07 -14.85 -4.66
CA GLU A 83 7.87 -15.49 -4.11
C GLU A 83 6.62 -14.63 -4.27
N ASN A 84 6.77 -13.31 -4.18
CA ASN A 84 5.64 -12.39 -4.27
C ASN A 84 5.27 -12.03 -5.70
N LYS A 85 6.06 -12.42 -6.68
CA LYS A 85 5.87 -11.97 -8.06
C LYS A 85 4.49 -12.33 -8.61
N LYS A 86 4.04 -13.53 -8.34
CA LYS A 86 2.72 -13.97 -8.80
C LYS A 86 1.61 -13.16 -8.15
N LYS A 87 1.71 -12.89 -6.85
CA LYS A 87 0.70 -12.10 -6.14
C LYS A 87 0.67 -10.67 -6.65
N TRP A 88 1.83 -10.08 -6.91
CA TRP A 88 1.90 -8.76 -7.52
C TRP A 88 1.18 -8.70 -8.86
N SER A 89 1.25 -9.77 -9.65
CA SER A 89 0.61 -9.81 -10.96
C SER A 89 -0.93 -9.92 -10.89
N THR A 90 -1.46 -10.37 -9.76
CA THR A 90 -2.92 -10.55 -9.59
C THR A 90 -3.59 -9.37 -8.90
N ILE A 91 -2.83 -8.49 -8.28
CA ILE A 91 -3.35 -7.31 -7.60
C ILE A 91 -3.25 -6.11 -8.52
N ASN A 92 -4.31 -5.31 -8.58
CA ASN A 92 -4.25 -4.03 -9.28
C ASN A 92 -3.63 -2.99 -8.35
N THR A 93 -2.48 -2.47 -8.74
CA THR A 93 -1.74 -1.48 -7.95
C THR A 93 -1.99 -0.10 -8.53
N HIS A 94 -2.43 0.82 -7.70
CA HIS A 94 -2.72 2.20 -8.10
C HIS A 94 -1.79 3.15 -7.36
N LEU A 95 -0.96 3.87 -8.10
CA LEU A 95 -0.11 4.91 -7.55
C LEU A 95 -0.80 6.25 -7.68
N ILE A 96 -0.88 7.00 -6.60
CA ILE A 96 -1.47 8.33 -6.60
C ILE A 96 -0.45 9.29 -6.03
N MET A 97 -0.08 10.29 -6.82
CA MET A 97 1.00 11.22 -6.47
C MET A 97 0.59 12.65 -6.79
N GLY A 98 0.92 13.56 -5.87
CA GLY A 98 0.66 14.98 -6.08
C GLY A 98 1.78 15.66 -6.84
N THR A 99 1.43 16.55 -7.76
CA THR A 99 2.41 17.31 -8.52
C THR A 99 3.14 18.34 -7.66
N GLN A 100 2.55 18.71 -6.51
CA GLN A 100 3.13 19.68 -5.57
C GLN A 100 3.48 19.02 -4.24
N ASP A 101 3.71 17.72 -4.25
CA ASP A 101 4.13 17.00 -3.07
C ASP A 101 5.65 17.04 -2.96
N PHE A 102 6.16 17.97 -2.14
CA PHE A 102 7.58 18.16 -1.99
C PHE A 102 8.27 17.06 -1.17
N LEU A 103 7.50 16.22 -0.50
CA LEU A 103 8.05 15.06 0.20
C LEU A 103 8.33 13.90 -0.76
N ILE A 104 7.78 13.96 -1.97
CA ILE A 104 8.03 12.97 -3.03
C ILE A 104 8.48 13.74 -4.27
N PRO A 105 9.76 14.06 -4.37
CA PRO A 105 10.28 14.79 -5.54
C PRO A 105 10.20 13.93 -6.80
N GLU A 106 10.30 14.57 -7.95
CA GLU A 106 10.17 13.90 -9.25
C GLU A 106 11.15 12.74 -9.43
N GLU A 107 12.36 12.88 -8.89
CA GLU A 107 13.35 11.79 -8.95
C GLU A 107 12.87 10.55 -8.22
N MET A 108 12.24 10.72 -7.07
CA MET A 108 11.69 9.60 -6.31
C MET A 108 10.53 8.96 -7.04
N LYS A 109 9.65 9.77 -7.66
CA LYS A 109 8.55 9.25 -8.47
C LYS A 109 9.06 8.40 -9.61
N ALA A 110 10.08 8.88 -10.30
CA ALA A 110 10.69 8.15 -11.41
C ALA A 110 11.29 6.83 -10.93
N GLN A 111 11.96 6.83 -9.78
CA GLN A 111 12.54 5.62 -9.21
C GLN A 111 11.46 4.59 -8.85
N ILE A 112 10.34 5.03 -8.29
CA ILE A 112 9.22 4.14 -7.95
C ILE A 112 8.66 3.51 -9.23
N VAL A 113 8.43 4.30 -10.25
CA VAL A 113 7.88 3.82 -11.52
C VAL A 113 8.84 2.84 -12.19
N ASP A 114 10.14 3.15 -12.22
CA ASP A 114 11.16 2.27 -12.78
C ASP A 114 11.20 0.93 -12.07
N LEU A 115 11.14 0.95 -10.74
CA LEU A 115 11.14 -0.26 -9.92
C LEU A 115 9.92 -1.13 -10.22
N ILE A 116 8.76 -0.51 -10.35
CA ILE A 116 7.51 -1.18 -10.67
C ILE A 116 7.58 -1.83 -12.04
N LYS A 117 8.07 -1.12 -13.04
CA LYS A 117 8.22 -1.64 -14.39
C LYS A 117 9.21 -2.78 -14.44
N LYS A 118 10.34 -2.62 -13.77
CA LYS A 118 11.39 -3.63 -13.75
C LYS A 118 10.93 -4.94 -13.12
N TYR A 119 10.10 -4.84 -12.09
CA TYR A 119 9.58 -6.02 -11.41
C TYR A 119 8.37 -6.63 -12.13
N GLY A 120 7.74 -5.91 -13.04
CA GLY A 120 6.59 -6.39 -13.81
C GLY A 120 5.26 -6.24 -13.09
N ILE A 121 5.12 -5.24 -12.24
CA ILE A 121 3.89 -4.99 -11.51
C ILE A 121 2.84 -4.37 -12.44
N ASN A 122 1.62 -4.87 -12.37
CA ASN A 122 0.49 -4.25 -13.06
C ASN A 122 0.05 -3.01 -12.27
N TYR A 123 0.21 -1.83 -12.86
CA TYR A 123 -0.04 -0.58 -12.15
C TYR A 123 -0.76 0.45 -12.99
N SER A 124 -1.40 1.39 -12.31
CA SER A 124 -1.86 2.64 -12.89
C SER A 124 -1.26 3.80 -12.09
N LEU A 125 -1.07 4.93 -12.72
CA LEU A 125 -0.55 6.13 -12.09
C LEU A 125 -1.55 7.26 -12.26
N THR A 126 -1.94 7.88 -11.15
CA THR A 126 -2.80 9.05 -11.14
C THR A 126 -2.04 10.19 -10.48
N GLU A 127 -1.90 11.29 -11.19
CA GLU A 127 -1.33 12.50 -10.62
C GLU A 127 -2.45 13.51 -10.36
N TYR A 128 -2.36 14.23 -9.26
CA TYR A 128 -3.31 15.28 -8.93
C TYR A 128 -2.54 16.57 -8.65
N ASP A 129 -3.20 17.68 -8.85
CA ASP A 129 -2.61 18.99 -8.58
C ASP A 129 -2.77 19.31 -7.10
N GLY A 130 -1.76 18.99 -6.32
CA GLY A 130 -1.79 19.21 -4.88
C GLY A 130 -0.60 18.63 -4.15
N GLY A 131 -0.62 18.79 -2.85
CA GLY A 131 0.46 18.41 -1.96
C GLY A 131 0.28 17.06 -1.27
N HIS A 132 0.97 16.92 -0.16
CA HIS A 132 1.06 15.66 0.57
C HIS A 132 -0.14 15.45 1.49
N LYS A 133 -1.29 15.16 0.91
CA LYS A 133 -2.51 14.83 1.66
C LYS A 133 -3.47 14.07 0.77
N ILE A 134 -4.47 13.44 1.38
CA ILE A 134 -5.53 12.76 0.64
C ILE A 134 -6.56 13.80 0.21
N TYR A 135 -6.88 13.79 -1.07
CA TYR A 135 -7.90 14.66 -1.65
C TYR A 135 -9.13 13.81 -1.96
N PRO A 136 -10.26 14.05 -1.28
CA PRO A 136 -11.46 13.21 -1.46
C PRO A 136 -11.94 13.13 -2.90
N ASP A 137 -11.83 14.21 -3.65
CA ASP A 137 -12.26 14.24 -5.05
C ASP A 137 -11.51 13.21 -5.90
N VAL A 138 -10.20 13.10 -5.67
CA VAL A 138 -9.36 12.15 -6.39
C VAL A 138 -9.74 10.72 -6.02
N LEU A 139 -9.95 10.47 -4.73
CA LEU A 139 -10.33 9.17 -4.23
C LEU A 139 -11.69 8.74 -4.80
N LEU A 140 -12.65 9.65 -4.86
CA LEU A 140 -13.98 9.37 -5.40
C LEU A 140 -13.92 8.99 -6.89
N LYS A 141 -13.05 9.64 -7.65
CA LYS A 141 -12.85 9.29 -9.06
C LYS A 141 -12.35 7.87 -9.24
N LEU A 142 -11.47 7.42 -8.35
CA LEU A 142 -10.97 6.05 -8.40
C LEU A 142 -12.06 5.03 -8.09
N SER A 143 -12.93 5.34 -7.14
CA SER A 143 -13.98 4.41 -6.72
C SER A 143 -15.05 4.19 -7.79
N LYS A 144 -15.12 5.07 -8.80
CA LYS A 144 -16.10 4.98 -9.88
C LYS A 144 -15.60 4.19 -11.09
N LYS A 145 -14.37 3.74 -11.05
CA LYS A 145 -13.79 2.97 -12.17
C LYS A 145 -14.07 1.46 -12.08
#